data_15a8a5e85146dc36d8c6a15e23281abc
#
_entry.id   15a8a5e85146dc36d8c6a15e23281abc
#
_cell.length_a   1.000
_cell.length_b   1.000
_cell.length_c   1.000
_cell.angle_alpha   90.00
_cell.angle_beta   90.00
_cell.angle_gamma   90.00
#
_symmetry.space_group_name_H-M   'P 1'
#
loop_
_entity.id
_entity.type
_entity.pdbx_description
1 polymer ?
#
loop_
_entity_poly.entity_id
_entity_poly.type
_entity_poly.pdbx_seq_one_letter_code
_entity_poly.pdbx_strand_id
1 'polypeptide(L)' 'QIQVNTDSPINNSKINTGTIRDFSNSTLFLENNNDTLEIPLINIMQAKLIIEF' A
#
# COMPACT_ATOMS: atom_id res chain seq x y z
N GLN A 1 -5.36 8.70 3.15
CA GLN A 1 -4.13 8.06 2.67
C GLN A 1 -3.53 7.13 3.70
N ILE A 2 -2.79 6.18 3.22
CA ILE A 2 -2.10 5.21 4.06
C ILE A 2 -0.67 5.03 3.56
N GLN A 3 0.24 4.82 4.48
CA GLN A 3 1.61 4.44 4.16
C GLN A 3 1.80 2.98 4.53
N VAL A 4 2.30 2.19 3.61
CA VAL A 4 2.51 0.76 3.81
C VAL A 4 3.99 0.44 3.64
N ASN A 5 4.55 -0.23 4.63
CA ASN A 5 5.92 -0.73 4.57
C ASN A 5 5.87 -2.22 4.26
N THR A 6 6.63 -2.66 3.27
CA THR A 6 6.63 -4.05 2.85
C THR A 6 7.99 -4.70 3.07
N ASP A 7 7.99 -6.01 3.19
CA ASP A 7 9.22 -6.80 3.34
C ASP A 7 9.98 -6.85 2.02
N SER A 8 9.27 -7.09 0.92
CA SER A 8 9.84 -7.09 -0.42
C SER A 8 9.40 -5.82 -1.14
N PRO A 9 10.29 -5.22 -1.95
CA PRO A 9 9.94 -3.98 -2.65
C PRO A 9 8.73 -4.15 -3.56
N ILE A 10 7.85 -3.15 -3.54
CA ILE A 10 6.77 -3.02 -4.49
C ILE A 10 7.12 -1.81 -5.33
N ASN A 11 7.20 -1.99 -6.64
CA ASN A 11 7.53 -0.91 -7.56
C ASN A 11 8.86 -0.24 -7.19
N ASN A 12 9.85 -1.07 -6.80
CA ASN A 12 11.19 -0.65 -6.41
C ASN A 12 11.25 0.13 -5.09
N SER A 13 10.22 0.05 -4.26
CA SER A 13 10.22 0.74 -2.99
C SER A 13 9.57 -0.12 -1.91
N LYS A 14 10.16 -0.14 -0.73
CA LYS A 14 9.59 -0.83 0.42
C LYS A 14 8.59 0.04 1.18
N ILE A 15 8.51 1.32 0.83
CA ILE A 15 7.57 2.24 1.44
C ILE A 15 6.70 2.81 0.34
N ASN A 16 5.40 2.57 0.43
CA ASN A 16 4.45 3.05 -0.56
C ASN A 16 3.29 3.74 0.13
N THR A 17 2.85 4.86 -0.45
CA THR A 17 1.72 5.61 0.06
C THR A 17 0.65 5.68 -1.00
N GLY A 18 -0.59 5.80 -0.57
CA GLY A 18 -1.70 5.93 -1.49
C GLY A 18 -3.02 5.89 -0.79
N THR A 19 -4.08 5.87 -1.57
CA THR A 19 -5.45 5.78 -1.08
C THR A 19 -5.91 4.34 -1.21
N ILE A 20 -6.53 3.80 -0.18
CA ILE A 20 -7.07 2.45 -0.23
C ILE A 20 -8.21 2.42 -1.22
N ARG A 21 -8.10 1.57 -2.24
CA ARG A 21 -9.14 1.37 -3.24
C ARG A 21 -9.99 0.17 -2.89
N ASP A 22 -9.35 -0.91 -2.48
CA ASP A 22 -10.05 -2.17 -2.24
C ASP A 22 -9.16 -3.10 -1.44
N PHE A 23 -9.77 -4.14 -0.90
CA PHE A 23 -9.05 -5.21 -0.23
C PHE A 23 -9.81 -6.51 -0.55
N SER A 24 -9.18 -7.39 -1.30
CA SER A 24 -9.78 -8.68 -1.64
C SER A 24 -8.70 -9.72 -1.90
N ASN A 25 -9.03 -10.97 -1.68
CA ASN A 25 -8.10 -12.10 -1.89
C ASN A 25 -6.77 -11.89 -1.15
N SER A 26 -6.84 -11.36 0.08
CA SER A 26 -5.66 -11.08 0.91
C SER A 26 -4.67 -10.14 0.22
N THR A 27 -5.17 -9.25 -0.61
CA THR A 27 -4.36 -8.26 -1.32
C THR A 27 -4.97 -6.88 -1.12
N LEU A 28 -4.11 -5.95 -0.76
CA LEU A 28 -4.50 -4.55 -0.59
C LEU A 28 -4.23 -3.80 -1.90
N PHE A 29 -5.23 -3.07 -2.37
CA PHE A 29 -5.11 -2.26 -3.58
C PHE A 29 -5.03 -0.79 -3.19
N LEU A 30 -3.90 -0.17 -3.51
CA LEU A 30 -3.68 1.26 -3.26
C LEU A 30 -3.64 2.01 -4.58
N GLU A 31 -4.26 3.18 -4.61
CA GLU A 31 -4.18 4.07 -5.76
C GLU A 31 -3.21 5.21 -5.46
N ASN A 32 -2.28 5.43 -6.38
CA ASN A 32 -1.28 6.48 -6.25
C ASN A 32 -0.99 7.05 -7.64
N ASN A 33 -1.30 8.31 -7.88
CA ASN A 33 -1.01 9.02 -9.13
C ASN A 33 -1.41 8.24 -10.37
N ASN A 34 -2.66 7.81 -10.43
CA ASN A 34 -3.22 7.05 -11.55
C ASN A 34 -2.71 5.62 -11.67
N ASP A 35 -1.86 5.18 -10.75
CA ASP A 35 -1.41 3.80 -10.71
C ASP A 35 -2.11 3.07 -9.57
N THR A 36 -2.36 1.78 -9.77
CA THR A 36 -2.88 0.92 -8.73
C THR A 36 -1.79 -0.06 -8.31
N LEU A 37 -1.50 -0.10 -7.02
CA LEU A 37 -0.51 -1.01 -6.46
C LEU A 37 -1.24 -2.17 -5.80
N GLU A 38 -0.77 -3.39 -6.10
CA GLU A 38 -1.30 -4.59 -5.46
C GLU A 38 -0.28 -5.06 -4.44
N ILE A 39 -0.67 -5.06 -3.18
CA ILE A 39 0.24 -5.41 -2.09
C ILE A 39 -0.34 -6.61 -1.35
N PRO A 40 0.29 -7.78 -1.49
CA PRO A 40 -0.15 -8.97 -0.75
C PRO A 40 -0.06 -8.73 0.75
N LEU A 41 -1.06 -9.18 1.49
CA LEU A 41 -1.11 -8.98 2.93
C LEU A 41 0.12 -9.55 3.64
N ILE A 42 0.61 -10.71 3.18
CA ILE A 42 1.77 -11.36 3.78
C ILE A 42 3.05 -10.55 3.61
N ASN A 43 3.05 -9.60 2.67
CA ASN A 43 4.21 -8.74 2.41
C ASN A 43 4.18 -7.45 3.23
N ILE A 44 3.06 -7.16 3.89
CA ILE A 44 2.92 -5.93 4.66
C ILE A 44 3.56 -6.10 6.03
N MET A 45 4.58 -5.29 6.29
CA MET A 45 5.24 -5.28 7.60
C MET A 45 4.54 -4.31 8.54
N GLN A 46 4.12 -3.16 8.02
CA GLN A 46 3.50 -2.12 8.81
C GLN A 46 2.63 -1.25 7.92
N ALA A 47 1.53 -0.80 8.44
CA ALA A 47 0.65 0.15 7.75
C ALA A 47 0.31 1.28 8.71
N LYS A 48 0.27 2.50 8.19
CA LYS A 48 0.14 3.69 9.00
C LYS A 48 -0.78 4.68 8.29
N LEU A 49 -1.78 5.17 9.00
CA LEU A 49 -2.64 6.22 8.45
C LEU A 49 -1.88 7.54 8.38
N ILE A 50 -2.06 8.24 7.27
CA ILE A 50 -1.53 9.57 7.09
C ILE A 50 -2.69 10.54 7.19
N ILE A 51 -2.62 11.43 8.17
CA ILE A 51 -3.66 12.43 8.37
C ILE A 51 -3.19 13.73 7.75
N GLU A 52 -4.00 14.27 6.83
CA GLU A 52 -3.70 15.53 6.18
C GLU A 52 -4.66 16.60 6.69
N PHE A 53 -4.14 17.76 6.95
CA PHE A 53 -4.91 18.92 7.40
C PHE A 53 -4.98 19.98 6.32
#